data_a05cb327b8cc9a80a1df948317984a69
#
_entry.id   a05cb327b8cc9a80a1df948317984a69
#
_cell.length_a   1.000
_cell.length_b   1.000
_cell.length_c   1.000
_cell.angle_alpha   90.00
_cell.angle_beta   90.00
_cell.angle_gamma   90.00
#
_symmetry.space_group_name_H-M   'P 1'
#
loop_
_entity.id
_entity.type
_entity.pdbx_description
1 polymer ?
#
loop_
_entity_poly.entity_id
_entity_poly.type
_entity_poly.pdbx_seq_one_letter_code
_entity_poly.pdbx_strand_id
1 'polypeptide(L)'
;MVATLIDVLIEQNIAATLWLKLPRGHAWQSEIDRLKTASVQTVYVLGNQTSQAAALRKSEAATDWEQEQTPATEPCLVLPLSIETRLRREYFLLVQSPQFTSLVLAQRPRSARPKEADFSEPLGEDDLERKHPLMALATCDCMVIARVVAGIDQVIAASEPAHDRQTAQAALQAGKFGLSEPLLMSNWLTKQIQQQEEIWHNSAISRRQAEAARQLHQNNQMLLSSLRLKDEFLKTLGQELRTPLTSMKTALSLLNSPTLKPSQRQRYMDMLTQECDRQSSLITSVLDLVQIEDATEQPQLQPLRLADVVPGVVSTYQPLAQEKGVMLAYTIPEGLPPIACINLWLKQIVINLLHNGIKFTPSGGKVWVKARQQDKFVELEVRDTGVGIAAQDLPKIFDRFYRARQNGEDSGAGLGLSIVQQLLIRCGGSISVRSRPAEGSAFSVLLPIYRL
;
A
#
# COMPACT_ATOMS: atom_id res chain seq x y z
N MET A 1 12.98 -29.99 12.38
CA MET A 1 13.25 -31.41 12.09
C MET A 1 14.62 -31.86 12.61
N VAL A 2 15.76 -31.30 12.15
CA VAL A 2 17.11 -31.63 12.69
C VAL A 2 17.20 -31.22 14.15
N ALA A 3 16.87 -29.98 14.50
CA ALA A 3 16.91 -29.48 15.88
C ALA A 3 16.04 -30.31 16.84
N THR A 4 14.81 -30.65 16.44
CA THR A 4 13.93 -31.49 17.29
C THR A 4 14.43 -32.90 17.46
N LEU A 5 15.14 -33.46 16.47
CA LEU A 5 15.80 -34.76 16.60
C LEU A 5 16.97 -34.67 17.59
N ILE A 6 17.77 -33.62 17.51
CA ILE A 6 18.85 -33.34 18.46
C ILE A 6 18.29 -33.16 19.88
N ASP A 7 17.19 -32.41 20.04
CA ASP A 7 16.52 -32.22 21.32
C ASP A 7 16.09 -33.56 21.96
N VAL A 8 15.53 -34.47 21.16
CA VAL A 8 15.14 -35.81 21.67
C VAL A 8 16.37 -36.62 22.11
N LEU A 9 17.46 -36.58 21.34
CA LEU A 9 18.69 -37.28 21.70
C LEU A 9 19.29 -36.76 23.01
N ILE A 10 19.30 -35.45 23.21
CA ILE A 10 19.85 -34.81 24.41
C ILE A 10 18.95 -35.09 25.62
N GLU A 11 17.65 -34.84 25.53
CA GLU A 11 16.70 -34.99 26.65
C GLU A 11 16.56 -36.41 27.12
N GLN A 12 16.60 -37.37 26.19
CA GLN A 12 16.48 -38.79 26.54
C GLN A 12 17.84 -39.43 26.81
N ASN A 13 18.92 -38.64 26.79
CA ASN A 13 20.30 -39.10 27.01
C ASN A 13 20.65 -40.34 26.18
N ILE A 14 20.33 -40.34 24.88
CA ILE A 14 20.52 -41.49 23.99
C ILE A 14 21.97 -41.54 23.51
N ALA A 15 22.68 -42.56 23.86
CA ALA A 15 24.02 -42.82 23.29
C ALA A 15 23.89 -43.22 21.81
N ALA A 16 24.38 -42.38 20.93
CA ALA A 16 24.29 -42.56 19.47
C ALA A 16 25.55 -42.14 18.73
N THR A 17 25.81 -42.80 17.62
CA THR A 17 26.79 -42.34 16.61
C THR A 17 26.05 -41.51 15.57
N LEU A 18 26.53 -40.30 15.34
CA LEU A 18 25.91 -39.35 14.42
C LEU A 18 26.75 -39.14 13.18
N TRP A 19 26.11 -39.17 12.03
CA TRP A 19 26.71 -38.86 10.75
C TRP A 19 25.97 -37.69 10.14
N LEU A 20 26.68 -36.58 9.95
CA LEU A 20 26.03 -35.37 9.48
C LEU A 20 26.78 -34.67 8.35
N LYS A 21 26.00 -34.16 7.43
CA LYS A 21 26.39 -33.17 6.45
C LYS A 21 25.32 -32.10 6.44
N LEU A 22 25.60 -30.96 7.10
CA LEU A 22 24.67 -29.86 7.25
C LEU A 22 25.03 -28.68 6.31
N PRO A 23 24.08 -27.80 5.99
CA PRO A 23 24.39 -26.56 5.30
C PRO A 23 25.39 -25.70 6.09
N ARG A 24 26.04 -24.75 5.40
CA ARG A 24 26.85 -23.74 6.06
C ARG A 24 25.95 -22.72 6.74
N GLY A 25 26.39 -22.14 7.87
CA GLY A 25 25.70 -21.07 8.56
C GLY A 25 25.74 -21.23 10.07
N HIS A 26 25.62 -20.11 10.78
CA HIS A 26 25.74 -20.03 12.24
C HIS A 26 24.71 -20.91 12.98
N ALA A 27 23.49 -21.00 12.46
CA ALA A 27 22.44 -21.82 13.05
C ALA A 27 22.77 -23.31 13.07
N TRP A 28 23.40 -23.82 12.01
CA TRP A 28 23.81 -25.23 11.94
C TRP A 28 25.02 -25.51 12.78
N GLN A 29 25.95 -24.55 12.90
CA GLN A 29 27.09 -24.65 13.76
C GLN A 29 26.70 -24.75 15.22
N SER A 30 25.76 -23.95 15.67
CA SER A 30 25.24 -24.01 17.06
C SER A 30 24.59 -25.36 17.39
N GLU A 31 23.95 -26.03 16.44
CA GLU A 31 23.40 -27.37 16.64
C GLU A 31 24.50 -28.44 16.77
N ILE A 32 25.59 -28.31 16.00
CA ILE A 32 26.75 -29.19 16.13
C ILE A 32 27.43 -29.01 17.49
N ASP A 33 27.56 -27.78 17.98
CA ASP A 33 28.17 -27.47 19.27
C ASP A 33 27.29 -27.97 20.44
N ARG A 34 25.95 -27.91 20.30
CA ARG A 34 25.03 -28.54 21.24
C ARG A 34 25.20 -30.07 21.33
N LEU A 35 25.46 -30.72 20.19
CA LEU A 35 25.75 -32.16 20.14
C LEU A 35 27.07 -32.54 20.81
N LYS A 36 28.10 -31.70 20.72
CA LYS A 36 29.39 -31.94 21.39
C LYS A 36 29.27 -31.90 22.91
N THR A 37 28.36 -31.11 23.47
CA THR A 37 28.12 -31.00 24.92
C THR A 37 27.22 -32.10 25.47
N ALA A 38 26.60 -32.90 24.59
CA ALA A 38 25.70 -33.98 24.96
C ALA A 38 26.43 -35.31 25.11
N SER A 39 25.84 -36.29 25.79
CA SER A 39 26.37 -37.66 25.98
C SER A 39 26.38 -38.50 24.69
N VAL A 40 26.61 -37.90 23.54
CA VAL A 40 26.70 -38.55 22.23
C VAL A 40 28.08 -39.22 22.10
N GLN A 41 28.13 -40.46 21.70
CA GLN A 41 29.38 -41.24 21.68
C GLN A 41 30.37 -40.70 20.65
N THR A 42 29.96 -40.46 19.43
CA THR A 42 30.85 -39.97 18.36
C THR A 42 30.03 -39.21 17.29
N VAL A 43 30.55 -38.11 16.81
CA VAL A 43 29.96 -37.29 15.74
C VAL A 43 30.91 -37.27 14.53
N TYR A 44 30.45 -37.77 13.40
CA TYR A 44 31.15 -37.69 12.11
C TYR A 44 30.54 -36.59 11.26
N VAL A 45 31.34 -35.56 10.91
CA VAL A 45 30.93 -34.47 10.06
C VAL A 45 31.57 -34.63 8.68
N LEU A 46 30.73 -34.75 7.65
CA LEU A 46 31.20 -34.84 6.26
C LEU A 46 31.17 -33.44 5.61
N GLY A 47 32.33 -32.94 5.16
CA GLY A 47 32.43 -31.59 4.60
C GLY A 47 33.70 -31.34 3.78
N ASN A 48 33.78 -30.24 3.05
CA ASN A 48 34.95 -29.80 2.30
C ASN A 48 36.03 -29.23 3.23
N GLN A 49 37.29 -29.61 2.98
CA GLN A 49 38.47 -29.35 3.82
C GLN A 49 38.74 -27.87 4.21
N THR A 50 38.24 -26.87 3.47
CA THR A 50 38.82 -25.52 3.57
C THR A 50 38.12 -24.57 4.54
N SER A 51 36.88 -24.78 4.96
CA SER A 51 36.17 -23.81 5.83
C SER A 51 35.61 -24.39 7.14
N GLN A 52 35.18 -25.64 7.18
CA GLN A 52 34.62 -26.21 8.42
C GLN A 52 35.74 -26.71 9.38
N ALA A 53 36.80 -27.32 8.87
CA ALA A 53 37.94 -27.70 9.67
C ALA A 53 38.73 -26.49 10.22
N ALA A 54 38.78 -25.38 9.48
CA ALA A 54 39.39 -24.14 9.94
C ALA A 54 38.56 -23.40 11.00
N ALA A 55 37.23 -23.47 10.92
CA ALA A 55 36.34 -22.92 11.93
C ALA A 55 36.35 -23.74 13.24
N LEU A 56 36.41 -25.05 13.13
CA LEU A 56 36.52 -25.96 14.29
C LEU A 56 37.88 -25.81 15.01
N ARG A 57 39.01 -25.69 14.27
CA ARG A 57 40.34 -25.44 14.84
C ARG A 57 40.51 -24.03 15.43
N LYS A 58 39.79 -22.99 14.94
CA LYS A 58 39.82 -21.66 15.54
C LYS A 58 39.07 -21.59 16.88
N SER A 59 38.09 -22.43 17.10
CA SER A 59 37.41 -22.54 18.40
C SER A 59 38.29 -23.20 19.46
N GLU A 60 39.20 -24.08 19.06
CA GLU A 60 40.16 -24.76 19.96
C GLU A 60 41.36 -23.87 20.33
N ALA A 61 41.77 -22.94 19.48
CA ALA A 61 42.90 -22.03 19.74
C ALA A 61 42.61 -20.88 20.73
N ALA A 62 41.37 -20.74 21.20
CA ALA A 62 40.98 -19.69 22.14
C ALA A 62 41.02 -20.09 23.63
N THR A 63 41.42 -21.33 23.96
CA THR A 63 41.56 -21.81 25.35
C THR A 63 42.93 -22.48 25.57
N ASP A 64 43.97 -21.66 25.51
CA ASP A 64 45.28 -22.04 26.04
C ASP A 64 45.31 -21.76 27.54
N TRP A 65 45.09 -22.80 28.35
CA TRP A 65 45.66 -22.99 29.69
C TRP A 65 45.82 -24.48 29.96
N GLU A 66 47.03 -24.83 30.29
CA GLU A 66 47.54 -26.14 30.65
C GLU A 66 46.63 -26.95 31.58
N GLN A 67 46.33 -28.23 31.22
CA GLN A 67 46.37 -29.34 32.20
C GLN A 67 46.29 -30.70 31.48
N GLU A 68 47.31 -31.46 31.78
CA GLU A 68 47.49 -32.90 31.84
C GLU A 68 46.65 -33.88 31.00
N GLN A 69 47.36 -34.67 30.26
CA GLN A 69 47.04 -35.80 29.40
C GLN A 69 46.15 -36.86 30.09
N THR A 70 44.97 -37.03 29.60
CA THR A 70 44.30 -38.33 29.44
C THR A 70 43.89 -38.49 27.97
N PRO A 71 44.00 -39.66 27.33
CA PRO A 71 43.57 -39.84 25.95
C PRO A 71 42.04 -39.87 25.89
N ALA A 72 41.43 -38.70 25.86
CA ALA A 72 40.00 -38.53 25.57
C ALA A 72 39.81 -38.73 24.07
N THR A 73 39.08 -39.76 23.69
CA THR A 73 38.56 -40.02 22.35
C THR A 73 37.90 -38.71 21.84
N GLU A 74 38.45 -38.12 20.78
CA GLU A 74 37.92 -36.89 20.23
C GLU A 74 36.45 -37.09 19.84
N PRO A 75 35.47 -36.33 20.41
CA PRO A 75 34.05 -36.60 20.22
C PRO A 75 33.51 -36.18 18.84
N CYS A 76 34.38 -35.57 18.00
CA CYS A 76 33.96 -35.09 16.69
C CYS A 76 35.05 -35.28 15.63
N LEU A 77 34.77 -36.11 14.64
CA LEU A 77 35.68 -36.40 13.52
C LEU A 77 35.15 -35.74 12.24
N VAL A 78 36.02 -34.92 11.61
CA VAL A 78 35.67 -34.26 10.33
C VAL A 78 36.27 -35.07 9.18
N LEU A 79 35.40 -35.61 8.31
CA LEU A 79 35.77 -36.36 7.13
C LEU A 79 35.71 -35.48 5.88
N PRO A 80 36.82 -35.20 5.21
CA PRO A 80 36.85 -34.42 3.99
C PRO A 80 36.19 -35.19 2.84
N LEU A 81 35.26 -34.51 2.13
CA LEU A 81 34.64 -35.04 0.92
C LEU A 81 35.41 -34.61 -0.32
N SER A 82 35.65 -35.55 -1.26
CA SER A 82 36.21 -35.24 -2.58
C SER A 82 35.27 -34.29 -3.37
N ILE A 83 35.86 -33.43 -4.20
CA ILE A 83 35.13 -32.41 -5.01
C ILE A 83 34.18 -33.07 -6.03
N GLU A 84 34.41 -34.32 -6.41
CA GLU A 84 33.65 -35.07 -7.42
C GLU A 84 32.49 -35.90 -6.84
N THR A 85 32.24 -35.80 -5.53
CA THR A 85 31.22 -36.63 -4.88
C THR A 85 29.79 -36.27 -5.31
N ARG A 86 28.98 -37.33 -5.50
CA ARG A 86 27.53 -37.21 -5.79
C ARG A 86 26.71 -36.50 -4.70
N LEU A 87 27.24 -36.43 -3.46
CA LEU A 87 26.61 -35.81 -2.28
C LEU A 87 26.78 -34.28 -2.25
N ARG A 88 27.02 -33.60 -3.34
CA ARG A 88 27.35 -32.16 -3.35
C ARG A 88 26.17 -31.26 -2.94
N ARG A 89 24.93 -31.70 -3.17
CA ARG A 89 23.70 -30.92 -2.93
C ARG A 89 22.79 -31.50 -1.87
N GLU A 90 23.12 -32.69 -1.40
CA GLU A 90 22.38 -33.40 -0.37
C GLU A 90 22.95 -33.06 1.00
N TYR A 91 22.08 -32.85 1.94
CA TYR A 91 22.37 -32.71 3.36
C TYR A 91 21.71 -33.86 4.10
N PHE A 92 22.33 -34.35 5.15
CA PHE A 92 21.73 -35.42 5.93
C PHE A 92 22.18 -35.39 7.38
N LEU A 93 21.37 -35.98 8.24
CA LEU A 93 21.67 -36.35 9.60
C LEU A 93 21.23 -37.81 9.77
N LEU A 94 22.17 -38.70 9.98
CA LEU A 94 21.92 -40.09 10.31
C LEU A 94 22.26 -40.31 11.79
N VAL A 95 21.31 -40.86 12.54
CA VAL A 95 21.45 -41.28 13.94
C VAL A 95 21.51 -42.78 13.97
N GLN A 96 22.57 -43.35 14.54
CA GLN A 96 22.73 -44.78 14.78
C GLN A 96 22.82 -45.05 16.28
N SER A 97 21.80 -45.68 16.82
CA SER A 97 21.75 -46.17 18.21
C SER A 97 21.06 -47.54 18.29
N PRO A 98 21.36 -48.34 19.27
CA PRO A 98 20.63 -49.61 19.51
C PRO A 98 19.15 -49.42 19.74
N GLN A 99 18.76 -48.27 20.28
CA GLN A 99 17.37 -47.94 20.65
C GLN A 99 16.63 -47.11 19.64
N PHE A 100 17.39 -46.32 18.81
CA PHE A 100 16.81 -45.38 17.89
C PHE A 100 17.66 -45.16 16.67
N THR A 101 17.15 -45.50 15.51
CA THR A 101 17.84 -45.26 14.24
C THR A 101 16.96 -44.37 13.38
N SER A 102 17.49 -43.23 12.92
CA SER A 102 16.72 -42.29 12.08
C SER A 102 17.63 -41.59 11.08
N LEU A 103 17.07 -41.24 9.95
CA LEU A 103 17.73 -40.53 8.88
C LEU A 103 16.86 -39.31 8.47
N VAL A 104 17.44 -38.15 8.51
CA VAL A 104 16.90 -36.94 7.91
C VAL A 104 17.73 -36.63 6.66
N LEU A 105 17.07 -36.55 5.52
CA LEU A 105 17.67 -36.16 4.24
C LEU A 105 17.09 -34.80 3.86
N ALA A 106 17.93 -33.89 3.37
CA ALA A 106 17.50 -32.63 2.84
C ALA A 106 18.21 -32.33 1.52
N GLN A 107 17.49 -31.76 0.58
CA GLN A 107 18.00 -31.41 -0.75
C GLN A 107 17.55 -30.01 -1.12
N ARG A 108 18.41 -29.25 -1.80
CA ARG A 108 17.99 -27.99 -2.45
C ARG A 108 17.30 -28.33 -3.78
N PRO A 109 16.04 -27.92 -3.97
CA PRO A 109 15.38 -28.14 -5.24
C PRO A 109 16.17 -27.42 -6.35
N ARG A 110 16.19 -27.99 -7.54
CA ARG A 110 16.71 -27.33 -8.74
C ARG A 110 15.78 -26.17 -9.05
N SER A 111 16.06 -24.97 -8.53
CA SER A 111 15.27 -23.80 -8.89
C SER A 111 15.43 -23.52 -10.36
N ALA A 112 14.30 -23.34 -11.05
CA ALA A 112 14.28 -22.64 -12.32
C ALA A 112 15.05 -21.32 -12.13
N ARG A 113 15.84 -20.92 -13.15
CA ARG A 113 16.66 -19.70 -13.18
C ARG A 113 15.95 -18.53 -12.50
N PRO A 114 16.62 -17.76 -11.63
CA PRO A 114 16.04 -16.50 -11.18
C PRO A 114 15.77 -15.64 -12.42
N LYS A 115 14.54 -15.14 -12.57
CA LYS A 115 14.26 -14.02 -13.46
C LYS A 115 15.19 -12.90 -13.01
N GLU A 116 15.88 -12.30 -13.96
CA GLU A 116 16.73 -11.13 -13.78
C GLU A 116 15.98 -10.09 -12.94
N ALA A 117 16.36 -10.01 -11.67
CA ALA A 117 15.96 -8.94 -10.77
C ALA A 117 17.27 -8.26 -10.38
N ASP A 118 17.31 -6.96 -10.66
CA ASP A 118 18.34 -5.97 -10.35
C ASP A 118 19.12 -6.31 -9.05
N PHE A 119 20.36 -6.76 -9.20
CA PHE A 119 21.28 -6.97 -8.10
C PHE A 119 22.35 -5.89 -8.12
N SER A 120 22.13 -4.84 -7.34
CA SER A 120 23.14 -3.81 -7.07
C SER A 120 23.90 -3.98 -5.75
N GLU A 121 23.67 -5.05 -4.96
CA GLU A 121 24.44 -5.33 -3.75
C GLU A 121 24.84 -6.80 -3.64
N PRO A 122 26.10 -7.13 -3.22
CA PRO A 122 26.52 -8.49 -2.95
C PRO A 122 25.82 -8.99 -1.68
N LEU A 123 24.83 -9.87 -1.84
CA LEU A 123 24.14 -10.55 -0.76
C LEU A 123 25.12 -11.48 -0.04
N GLY A 124 25.20 -11.39 1.29
CA GLY A 124 25.95 -12.30 2.13
C GLY A 124 25.46 -13.75 1.98
N GLU A 125 26.34 -14.73 2.20
CA GLU A 125 26.03 -16.18 2.08
C GLU A 125 24.81 -16.60 2.94
N ASP A 126 24.56 -15.96 4.08
CA ASP A 126 23.42 -16.19 4.98
C ASP A 126 22.06 -15.77 4.38
N ASP A 127 22.04 -14.74 3.51
CA ASP A 127 20.81 -14.29 2.84
C ASP A 127 20.39 -15.21 1.69
N LEU A 128 21.35 -15.90 1.06
CA LEU A 128 21.08 -16.92 0.04
C LEU A 128 20.42 -18.17 0.64
N GLU A 129 20.73 -18.52 1.89
CA GLU A 129 20.13 -19.66 2.58
C GLU A 129 18.66 -19.43 2.95
N ARG A 130 18.27 -18.19 3.28
CA ARG A 130 16.87 -17.81 3.59
C ARG A 130 15.97 -17.83 2.36
N LYS A 131 16.51 -17.66 1.16
CA LYS A 131 15.71 -17.55 -0.08
C LYS A 131 15.37 -18.88 -0.74
N HIS A 132 16.06 -19.98 -0.37
CA HIS A 132 15.85 -21.30 -0.99
C HIS A 132 15.54 -22.36 0.05
N PRO A 133 14.25 -22.67 0.29
CA PRO A 133 13.86 -23.66 1.27
C PRO A 133 14.42 -25.05 0.91
N LEU A 134 14.92 -25.75 1.91
CA LEU A 134 15.33 -27.14 1.78
C LEU A 134 14.09 -28.04 1.81
N MET A 135 14.02 -28.98 0.88
CA MET A 135 13.08 -30.10 0.98
C MET A 135 13.71 -31.17 1.86
N ALA A 136 13.05 -31.49 2.96
CA ALA A 136 13.55 -32.48 3.91
C ALA A 136 12.59 -33.66 4.03
N LEU A 137 13.15 -34.85 4.11
CA LEU A 137 12.46 -36.11 4.38
C LEU A 137 13.11 -36.77 5.59
N ALA A 138 12.31 -37.33 6.47
CA ALA A 138 12.80 -38.14 7.59
C ALA A 138 12.25 -39.56 7.48
N THR A 139 13.05 -40.52 7.84
CA THR A 139 12.68 -41.93 7.86
C THR A 139 13.37 -42.69 9.00
N CYS A 140 12.68 -43.68 9.53
CA CYS A 140 13.22 -44.67 10.45
C CYS A 140 13.15 -46.09 9.86
N ASP A 141 12.84 -46.20 8.57
CA ASP A 141 12.85 -47.47 7.85
C ASP A 141 14.25 -47.99 7.68
N CYS A 142 14.56 -49.10 8.34
CA CYS A 142 15.87 -49.74 8.34
C CYS A 142 16.37 -50.13 6.94
N MET A 143 15.45 -50.50 6.02
CA MET A 143 15.82 -50.87 4.65
C MET A 143 16.26 -49.64 3.84
N VAL A 144 15.53 -48.52 4.02
CA VAL A 144 15.91 -47.24 3.38
C VAL A 144 17.23 -46.72 3.95
N ILE A 145 17.37 -46.76 5.28
CA ILE A 145 18.59 -46.32 5.97
C ILE A 145 19.80 -47.16 5.55
N ALA A 146 19.68 -48.48 5.50
CA ALA A 146 20.75 -49.38 5.08
C ALA A 146 21.25 -49.06 3.64
N ARG A 147 20.31 -48.74 2.74
CA ARG A 147 20.64 -48.35 1.36
C ARG A 147 21.42 -47.03 1.30
N VAL A 148 21.02 -46.04 2.12
CA VAL A 148 21.71 -44.74 2.19
C VAL A 148 23.09 -44.91 2.84
N VAL A 149 23.19 -45.69 3.90
CA VAL A 149 24.47 -46.02 4.55
C VAL A 149 25.47 -46.68 3.60
N ALA A 150 25.02 -47.62 2.75
CA ALA A 150 25.84 -48.18 1.70
C ALA A 150 26.35 -47.12 0.69
N GLY A 151 25.52 -46.11 0.39
CA GLY A 151 25.94 -44.98 -0.42
C GLY A 151 26.96 -44.07 0.27
N ILE A 152 26.77 -43.81 1.56
CA ILE A 152 27.71 -43.02 2.37
C ILE A 152 29.07 -43.77 2.48
N ASP A 153 29.05 -45.07 2.68
CA ASP A 153 30.26 -45.92 2.76
C ASP A 153 31.08 -45.80 1.45
N GLN A 154 30.44 -45.88 0.30
CA GLN A 154 31.11 -45.70 -0.99
C GLN A 154 31.76 -44.30 -1.13
N VAL A 155 31.13 -43.28 -0.60
CA VAL A 155 31.68 -41.91 -0.64
C VAL A 155 32.85 -41.75 0.32
N ILE A 156 32.78 -42.34 1.51
CA ILE A 156 33.89 -42.38 2.48
C ILE A 156 35.07 -43.16 1.90
N ALA A 157 34.84 -44.28 1.20
CA ALA A 157 35.87 -45.09 0.56
C ALA A 157 36.68 -44.31 -0.50
N ALA A 158 36.10 -43.28 -1.10
CA ALA A 158 36.75 -42.42 -2.09
C ALA A 158 37.47 -41.20 -1.48
N SER A 159 37.49 -41.02 -0.14
CA SER A 159 38.05 -39.84 0.55
C SER A 159 39.51 -40.09 0.98
N GLU A 160 40.32 -39.03 1.13
CA GLU A 160 41.70 -39.06 1.70
C GLU A 160 41.72 -38.22 3.00
N PRO A 161 42.49 -38.59 4.06
CA PRO A 161 43.58 -39.59 4.18
C PRO A 161 43.10 -40.96 4.68
N ALA A 162 43.96 -41.98 4.48
CA ALA A 162 43.62 -43.40 4.65
C ALA A 162 43.30 -43.82 6.10
N HIS A 163 43.88 -43.19 7.12
CA HIS A 163 43.75 -43.62 8.53
C HIS A 163 42.34 -43.29 9.09
N ASP A 164 41.86 -42.07 8.89
CA ASP A 164 40.55 -41.63 9.37
C ASP A 164 39.39 -42.34 8.62
N ARG A 165 39.66 -42.72 7.38
CA ARG A 165 38.73 -43.47 6.53
C ARG A 165 38.46 -44.88 7.07
N GLN A 166 39.52 -45.65 7.48
CA GLN A 166 39.34 -47.01 7.99
C GLN A 166 38.54 -47.02 9.30
N THR A 167 38.80 -46.05 10.19
CA THR A 167 38.10 -45.91 11.45
C THR A 167 36.62 -45.53 11.21
N ALA A 168 36.35 -44.60 10.30
CA ALA A 168 34.98 -44.17 9.97
C ALA A 168 34.20 -45.30 9.27
N GLN A 169 34.79 -46.01 8.32
CA GLN A 169 34.15 -47.16 7.69
C GLN A 169 33.82 -48.28 8.68
N ALA A 170 34.78 -48.61 9.56
CA ALA A 170 34.54 -49.60 10.61
C ALA A 170 33.39 -49.17 11.55
N ALA A 171 33.34 -47.89 11.92
CA ALA A 171 32.25 -47.35 12.76
C ALA A 171 30.91 -47.37 12.05
N LEU A 172 30.84 -47.04 10.76
CA LEU A 172 29.62 -47.02 9.96
C LEU A 172 29.06 -48.45 9.79
N GLN A 173 29.93 -49.44 9.59
CA GLN A 173 29.57 -50.85 9.43
C GLN A 173 29.28 -51.53 10.77
N ALA A 174 29.91 -51.11 11.86
CA ALA A 174 29.65 -51.62 13.22
C ALA A 174 28.38 -51.07 13.83
N GLY A 175 27.85 -49.96 13.28
CA GLY A 175 26.62 -49.32 13.74
C GLY A 175 25.43 -50.29 13.68
N LYS A 176 24.92 -50.66 14.84
CA LYS A 176 23.75 -51.55 14.95
C LYS A 176 22.49 -50.75 14.59
N PHE A 177 21.73 -51.22 13.61
CA PHE A 177 20.40 -50.70 13.28
C PHE A 177 19.40 -51.32 14.25
N GLY A 178 19.12 -50.63 15.34
CA GLY A 178 18.03 -51.01 16.26
C GLY A 178 16.66 -50.66 15.66
N LEU A 179 15.65 -51.45 15.99
CA LEU A 179 14.25 -51.05 15.77
C LEU A 179 14.01 -49.83 16.65
N SER A 180 13.57 -48.74 16.03
CA SER A 180 13.25 -47.48 16.77
C SER A 180 12.14 -47.74 17.77
N GLU A 181 12.38 -47.44 19.04
CA GLU A 181 11.35 -47.55 20.09
C GLU A 181 10.17 -46.66 19.75
N PRO A 182 8.91 -47.18 19.81
CA PRO A 182 7.72 -46.42 19.47
C PRO A 182 7.56 -45.13 20.29
N LEU A 183 8.00 -45.15 21.55
CA LEU A 183 7.96 -43.99 22.44
C LEU A 183 8.85 -42.85 21.97
N LEU A 184 10.08 -43.14 21.53
CA LEU A 184 11.02 -42.15 21.01
C LEU A 184 10.51 -41.54 19.71
N MET A 185 9.92 -42.33 18.82
CA MET A 185 9.25 -41.87 17.62
C MET A 185 8.09 -40.93 17.93
N SER A 186 7.23 -41.32 18.88
CA SER A 186 6.12 -40.49 19.30
C SER A 186 6.56 -39.17 19.87
N ASN A 187 7.59 -39.14 20.72
CA ASN A 187 8.15 -37.93 21.30
C ASN A 187 8.73 -37.01 20.22
N TRP A 188 9.45 -37.56 19.25
CA TRP A 188 9.99 -36.76 18.15
C TRP A 188 8.90 -36.18 17.26
N LEU A 189 7.88 -36.97 16.88
CA LEU A 189 6.74 -36.47 16.10
C LEU A 189 5.95 -35.40 16.85
N THR A 190 5.74 -35.58 18.14
CA THR A 190 5.05 -34.57 18.97
C THR A 190 5.82 -33.23 18.96
N LYS A 191 7.14 -33.27 19.15
CA LYS A 191 7.97 -32.05 19.06
C LYS A 191 7.94 -31.40 17.68
N GLN A 192 7.91 -32.22 16.63
CA GLN A 192 7.79 -31.72 15.25
C GLN A 192 6.47 -30.98 15.05
N ILE A 193 5.37 -31.53 15.52
CA ILE A 193 4.05 -30.89 15.43
C ILE A 193 4.04 -29.59 16.22
N GLN A 194 4.52 -29.58 17.45
CA GLN A 194 4.58 -28.38 18.29
C GLN A 194 5.39 -27.27 17.63
N GLN A 195 6.58 -27.59 17.09
CA GLN A 195 7.42 -26.61 16.39
C GLN A 195 6.74 -26.08 15.13
N GLN A 196 6.04 -26.93 14.39
CA GLN A 196 5.25 -26.51 13.23
C GLN A 196 4.11 -25.56 13.63
N GLU A 197 3.39 -25.88 14.67
CA GLU A 197 2.30 -25.03 15.20
C GLU A 197 2.82 -23.65 15.63
N GLU A 198 3.95 -23.58 16.32
CA GLU A 198 4.59 -22.32 16.69
C GLU A 198 4.98 -21.48 15.46
N ILE A 199 5.58 -22.11 14.45
CA ILE A 199 5.95 -21.42 13.19
C ILE A 199 4.69 -20.89 12.49
N TRP A 200 3.64 -21.68 12.41
CA TRP A 200 2.35 -21.27 11.83
C TRP A 200 1.71 -20.12 12.60
N HIS A 201 1.68 -20.22 13.92
CA HIS A 201 1.12 -19.19 14.79
C HIS A 201 1.86 -17.86 14.64
N ASN A 202 3.20 -17.89 14.72
CA ASN A 202 4.04 -16.70 14.56
C ASN A 202 3.93 -16.10 13.16
N SER A 203 3.84 -16.94 12.12
CA SER A 203 3.67 -16.47 10.75
C SER A 203 2.29 -15.82 10.53
N ALA A 204 1.23 -16.34 11.16
CA ALA A 204 -0.11 -15.77 11.10
C ALA A 204 -0.18 -14.41 11.82
N ILE A 205 0.46 -14.28 12.98
CA ILE A 205 0.57 -13.00 13.70
C ILE A 205 1.34 -11.96 12.84
N SER A 206 2.50 -12.36 12.31
CA SER A 206 3.31 -11.47 11.47
C SER A 206 2.57 -11.00 10.22
N ARG A 207 1.77 -11.86 9.58
CA ARG A 207 0.92 -11.48 8.44
C ARG A 207 -0.14 -10.45 8.85
N ARG A 208 -0.85 -10.69 9.95
CA ARG A 208 -1.85 -9.74 10.46
C ARG A 208 -1.24 -8.38 10.81
N GLN A 209 -0.07 -8.38 11.45
CA GLN A 209 0.65 -7.15 11.76
C GLN A 209 1.08 -6.40 10.49
N ALA A 210 1.58 -7.11 9.48
CA ALA A 210 1.97 -6.52 8.20
C ALA A 210 0.76 -5.93 7.44
N GLU A 211 -0.40 -6.59 7.47
CA GLU A 211 -1.64 -6.08 6.88
C GLU A 211 -2.14 -4.84 7.62
N ALA A 212 -2.16 -4.86 8.96
CA ALA A 212 -2.54 -3.70 9.76
C ALA A 212 -1.60 -2.51 9.54
N ALA A 213 -0.29 -2.74 9.45
CA ALA A 213 0.70 -1.71 9.17
C ALA A 213 0.51 -1.09 7.76
N ARG A 214 0.21 -1.92 6.75
CA ARG A 214 -0.10 -1.43 5.39
C ARG A 214 -1.36 -0.57 5.38
N GLN A 215 -2.41 -1.01 6.07
CA GLN A 215 -3.67 -0.28 6.15
C GLN A 215 -3.50 1.07 6.88
N LEU A 216 -2.75 1.08 7.98
CA LEU A 216 -2.41 2.31 8.69
C LEU A 216 -1.57 3.27 7.82
N HIS A 217 -0.61 2.74 7.06
CA HIS A 217 0.20 3.54 6.14
C HIS A 217 -0.66 4.18 5.03
N GLN A 218 -1.58 3.42 4.43
CA GLN A 218 -2.51 3.95 3.43
C GLN A 218 -3.41 5.04 4.02
N ASN A 219 -3.98 4.82 5.21
CA ASN A 219 -4.80 5.83 5.88
C ASN A 219 -3.99 7.11 6.19
N ASN A 220 -2.76 6.97 6.65
CA ASN A 220 -1.87 8.12 6.88
C ASN A 220 -1.56 8.88 5.59
N GLN A 221 -1.31 8.19 4.48
CA GLN A 221 -1.10 8.84 3.19
C GLN A 221 -2.34 9.61 2.72
N MET A 222 -3.54 9.04 2.87
CA MET A 222 -4.80 9.73 2.56
C MET A 222 -5.01 10.97 3.44
N LEU A 223 -4.75 10.86 4.73
CA LEU A 223 -4.83 11.99 5.68
C LEU A 223 -3.85 13.11 5.32
N LEU A 224 -2.59 12.77 5.03
CA LEU A 224 -1.58 13.75 4.64
C LEU A 224 -1.92 14.44 3.32
N SER A 225 -2.47 13.71 2.35
CA SER A 225 -2.93 14.31 1.08
C SER A 225 -4.11 15.26 1.30
N SER A 226 -5.06 14.89 2.15
CA SER A 226 -6.20 15.75 2.53
C SER A 226 -5.73 17.03 3.24
N LEU A 227 -4.79 16.92 4.18
CA LEU A 227 -4.21 18.07 4.86
C LEU A 227 -3.49 19.01 3.89
N ARG A 228 -2.70 18.48 2.96
CA ARG A 228 -2.02 19.29 1.94
C ARG A 228 -3.02 20.08 1.06
N LEU A 229 -4.10 19.42 0.63
CA LEU A 229 -5.15 20.09 -0.13
C LEU A 229 -5.84 21.20 0.68
N LYS A 230 -6.04 20.99 1.99
CA LYS A 230 -6.61 21.98 2.89
C LYS A 230 -5.66 23.18 3.10
N ASP A 231 -4.36 22.93 3.24
CA ASP A 231 -3.34 23.98 3.37
C ASP A 231 -3.21 24.81 2.08
N GLU A 232 -3.22 24.14 0.93
CA GLU A 232 -3.21 24.84 -0.38
C GLU A 232 -4.46 25.69 -0.58
N PHE A 233 -5.63 25.18 -0.18
CA PHE A 233 -6.89 25.94 -0.17
C PHE A 233 -6.77 27.20 0.70
N LEU A 234 -6.30 27.09 1.94
CA LEU A 234 -6.15 28.22 2.86
C LEU A 234 -5.14 29.26 2.33
N LYS A 235 -4.05 28.80 1.74
CA LYS A 235 -3.03 29.68 1.13
C LYS A 235 -3.63 30.46 -0.05
N THR A 236 -4.34 29.76 -0.93
CA THR A 236 -4.99 30.41 -2.10
C THR A 236 -6.07 31.37 -1.66
N LEU A 237 -6.92 30.99 -0.70
CA LEU A 237 -7.91 31.87 -0.11
C LEU A 237 -7.28 33.15 0.46
N GLY A 238 -6.19 33.02 1.21
CA GLY A 238 -5.47 34.18 1.76
C GLY A 238 -4.94 35.13 0.67
N GLN A 239 -4.53 34.59 -0.48
CA GLN A 239 -4.11 35.40 -1.64
C GLN A 239 -5.30 36.09 -2.32
N GLU A 240 -6.40 35.35 -2.57
CA GLU A 240 -7.61 35.88 -3.20
C GLU A 240 -8.32 36.93 -2.34
N LEU A 241 -8.19 36.89 -1.03
CA LEU A 241 -8.68 37.94 -0.11
C LEU A 241 -7.75 39.16 -0.06
N ARG A 242 -6.44 38.98 -0.18
CA ARG A 242 -5.47 40.06 -0.06
C ARG A 242 -5.48 40.98 -1.27
N THR A 243 -5.67 40.45 -2.47
CA THR A 243 -5.63 41.23 -3.73
C THR A 243 -6.70 42.33 -3.76
N PRO A 244 -8.02 42.05 -3.59
CA PRO A 244 -9.05 43.10 -3.60
C PRO A 244 -8.87 44.09 -2.44
N LEU A 245 -8.45 43.58 -1.25
CA LEU A 245 -8.18 44.47 -0.11
C LEU A 245 -7.07 45.49 -0.40
N THR A 246 -6.02 45.07 -1.11
CA THR A 246 -4.94 45.97 -1.54
C THR A 246 -5.43 46.98 -2.57
N SER A 247 -6.26 46.54 -3.55
CA SER A 247 -6.89 47.43 -4.54
C SER A 247 -7.79 48.47 -3.88
N MET A 248 -8.66 48.04 -2.93
CA MET A 248 -9.50 48.96 -2.15
C MET A 248 -8.67 49.97 -1.35
N LYS A 249 -7.61 49.53 -0.66
CA LYS A 249 -6.72 50.42 0.09
C LYS A 249 -6.04 51.44 -0.78
N THR A 250 -5.60 51.03 -1.98
CA THR A 250 -4.99 51.94 -2.97
C THR A 250 -6.00 52.93 -3.48
N ALA A 251 -7.22 52.50 -3.85
CA ALA A 251 -8.28 53.39 -4.31
C ALA A 251 -8.66 54.44 -3.24
N LEU A 252 -8.79 54.02 -1.96
CA LEU A 252 -9.05 54.91 -0.83
C LEU A 252 -7.91 55.95 -0.65
N SER A 253 -6.68 55.51 -0.74
CA SER A 253 -5.52 56.42 -0.64
C SER A 253 -5.54 57.47 -1.74
N LEU A 254 -5.88 57.07 -2.98
CA LEU A 254 -5.98 57.99 -4.11
C LEU A 254 -7.19 58.93 -3.97
N LEU A 255 -8.31 58.48 -3.49
CA LEU A 255 -9.50 59.33 -3.24
C LEU A 255 -9.28 60.48 -2.25
N ASN A 256 -8.34 60.29 -1.31
CA ASN A 256 -7.92 61.34 -0.37
C ASN A 256 -7.05 62.46 -0.99
N SER A 257 -6.66 62.33 -2.25
CA SER A 257 -5.86 63.35 -2.92
C SER A 257 -6.70 64.59 -3.23
N PRO A 258 -6.29 65.81 -2.84
CA PRO A 258 -7.05 67.04 -3.05
C PRO A 258 -7.08 67.47 -4.52
N THR A 259 -6.22 66.95 -5.41
CA THR A 259 -6.10 67.30 -6.81
C THR A 259 -6.86 66.40 -7.76
N LEU A 260 -7.71 65.50 -7.23
CA LEU A 260 -8.42 64.49 -8.01
C LEU A 260 -9.56 65.07 -8.83
N LYS A 261 -9.56 64.80 -10.14
CA LYS A 261 -10.67 65.20 -11.04
C LYS A 261 -11.95 64.44 -10.72
N PRO A 262 -13.16 65.03 -10.90
CA PRO A 262 -14.43 64.36 -10.58
C PRO A 262 -14.60 63.02 -11.30
N SER A 263 -14.19 62.89 -12.56
CA SER A 263 -14.24 61.64 -13.31
C SER A 263 -13.33 60.53 -12.74
N GLN A 264 -12.14 60.92 -12.22
CA GLN A 264 -11.24 59.97 -11.54
C GLN A 264 -11.79 59.54 -10.21
N ARG A 265 -12.41 60.46 -9.45
CA ARG A 265 -13.08 60.13 -8.19
C ARG A 265 -14.21 59.11 -8.39
N GLN A 266 -15.03 59.30 -9.40
CA GLN A 266 -16.11 58.38 -9.72
C GLN A 266 -15.52 56.98 -10.06
N ARG A 267 -14.48 56.91 -10.89
CA ARG A 267 -13.84 55.66 -11.26
C ARG A 267 -13.27 54.90 -10.03
N TYR A 268 -12.66 55.61 -9.08
CA TYR A 268 -12.16 54.96 -7.86
C TYR A 268 -13.28 54.53 -6.92
N MET A 269 -14.41 55.25 -6.86
CA MET A 269 -15.59 54.83 -6.13
C MET A 269 -16.21 53.59 -6.75
N ASP A 270 -16.36 53.54 -8.06
CA ASP A 270 -16.88 52.36 -8.77
C ASP A 270 -15.97 51.14 -8.55
N MET A 271 -14.64 51.33 -8.60
CA MET A 271 -13.65 50.27 -8.31
C MET A 271 -13.79 49.78 -6.87
N LEU A 272 -13.97 50.68 -5.89
CA LEU A 272 -14.21 50.25 -4.47
C LEU A 272 -15.47 49.42 -4.32
N THR A 273 -16.56 49.88 -4.94
CA THR A 273 -17.83 49.14 -4.89
C THR A 273 -17.68 47.77 -5.51
N GLN A 274 -17.06 47.67 -6.67
CA GLN A 274 -16.82 46.41 -7.37
C GLN A 274 -15.96 45.44 -6.55
N GLU A 275 -14.88 45.92 -5.91
CA GLU A 275 -14.02 45.07 -5.09
C GLU A 275 -14.67 44.65 -3.76
N CYS A 276 -15.56 45.53 -3.17
CA CYS A 276 -16.37 45.14 -2.01
C CYS A 276 -17.35 44.02 -2.36
N ASP A 277 -18.05 44.13 -3.47
CA ASP A 277 -19.00 43.12 -3.95
C ASP A 277 -18.30 41.80 -4.26
N ARG A 278 -17.11 41.89 -4.87
CA ARG A 278 -16.27 40.73 -5.13
C ARG A 278 -15.87 40.03 -3.83
N GLN A 279 -15.44 40.79 -2.81
CA GLN A 279 -15.03 40.22 -1.52
C GLN A 279 -16.21 39.59 -0.79
N SER A 280 -17.36 40.23 -0.78
CA SER A 280 -18.61 39.71 -0.19
C SER A 280 -19.00 38.36 -0.83
N SER A 281 -18.99 38.31 -2.17
CA SER A 281 -19.28 37.08 -2.92
C SER A 281 -18.27 35.93 -2.61
N LEU A 282 -16.99 36.26 -2.48
CA LEU A 282 -15.95 35.30 -2.14
C LEU A 282 -16.15 34.74 -0.72
N ILE A 283 -16.40 35.61 0.26
CA ILE A 283 -16.66 35.20 1.66
C ILE A 283 -17.88 34.28 1.73
N THR A 284 -18.98 34.66 1.07
CA THR A 284 -20.21 33.86 1.03
C THR A 284 -19.93 32.48 0.42
N SER A 285 -19.20 32.43 -0.70
CA SER A 285 -18.85 31.16 -1.36
C SER A 285 -17.98 30.27 -0.49
N VAL A 286 -17.06 30.84 0.30
CA VAL A 286 -16.21 30.09 1.24
C VAL A 286 -17.04 29.55 2.40
N LEU A 287 -17.96 30.39 2.96
CA LEU A 287 -18.85 29.94 4.05
C LEU A 287 -19.77 28.80 3.60
N ASP A 288 -20.34 28.92 2.40
CA ASP A 288 -21.14 27.86 1.79
C ASP A 288 -20.34 26.54 1.69
N LEU A 289 -19.06 26.63 1.24
CA LEU A 289 -18.21 25.49 1.08
C LEU A 289 -17.84 24.82 2.43
N VAL A 290 -17.53 25.62 3.46
CA VAL A 290 -17.25 25.13 4.82
C VAL A 290 -18.49 24.47 5.42
N GLN A 291 -19.67 25.07 5.30
CA GLN A 291 -20.92 24.47 5.77
C GLN A 291 -21.24 23.14 5.08
N ILE A 292 -20.93 23.05 3.78
CA ILE A 292 -21.07 21.79 3.05
C ILE A 292 -20.07 20.75 3.59
N GLU A 293 -18.82 21.09 3.88
CA GLU A 293 -17.81 20.15 4.38
C GLU A 293 -18.07 19.67 5.81
N ASP A 294 -18.50 20.55 6.71
CA ASP A 294 -18.70 20.26 8.13
C ASP A 294 -20.00 19.47 8.44
N ALA A 295 -20.93 19.38 7.51
CA ALA A 295 -22.12 18.55 7.68
C ALA A 295 -21.76 17.06 7.75
N THR A 296 -21.34 16.61 8.94
CA THR A 296 -20.92 15.23 9.26
C THR A 296 -22.09 14.24 9.29
N GLU A 297 -23.30 14.74 9.50
CA GLU A 297 -24.52 13.93 9.45
C GLU A 297 -24.96 13.75 8.00
N GLN A 298 -25.34 12.53 7.63
CA GLN A 298 -25.96 12.27 6.33
C GLN A 298 -27.23 13.09 6.25
N PRO A 299 -27.30 14.14 5.38
CA PRO A 299 -28.47 14.99 5.32
C PRO A 299 -29.64 14.15 4.88
N GLN A 300 -30.78 14.32 5.55
CA GLN A 300 -32.01 13.68 5.13
C GLN A 300 -32.45 14.30 3.81
N LEU A 301 -32.16 13.60 2.72
CA LEU A 301 -32.64 13.99 1.39
C LEU A 301 -34.17 13.89 1.35
N GLN A 302 -34.82 14.92 0.87
CA GLN A 302 -36.27 15.02 0.79
C GLN A 302 -36.74 14.91 -0.66
N PRO A 303 -37.95 14.40 -0.92
CA PRO A 303 -38.53 14.46 -2.25
C PRO A 303 -38.79 15.93 -2.67
N LEU A 304 -38.15 16.38 -3.73
CA LEU A 304 -38.19 17.74 -4.21
C LEU A 304 -38.53 17.77 -5.71
N ARG A 305 -39.47 18.56 -6.13
CA ARG A 305 -39.81 18.76 -7.54
C ARG A 305 -39.03 19.94 -8.12
N LEU A 306 -38.42 19.74 -9.28
CA LEU A 306 -37.70 20.81 -9.98
C LEU A 306 -38.63 21.97 -10.36
N ALA A 307 -39.88 21.65 -10.69
CA ALA A 307 -40.90 22.66 -11.05
C ALA A 307 -41.24 23.66 -9.91
N ASP A 308 -41.02 23.25 -8.65
CA ASP A 308 -41.29 24.11 -7.49
C ASP A 308 -40.13 25.06 -7.18
N VAL A 309 -38.91 24.78 -7.65
CA VAL A 309 -37.72 25.53 -7.26
C VAL A 309 -37.10 26.30 -8.43
N VAL A 310 -36.91 25.66 -9.58
CA VAL A 310 -36.16 26.24 -10.70
C VAL A 310 -36.82 27.50 -11.27
N PRO A 311 -38.16 27.56 -11.49
CA PRO A 311 -38.82 28.77 -11.99
C PRO A 311 -38.62 29.99 -11.08
N GLY A 312 -38.71 29.82 -9.77
CA GLY A 312 -38.47 30.86 -8.78
C GLY A 312 -37.06 31.43 -8.85
N VAL A 313 -36.03 30.55 -8.96
CA VAL A 313 -34.64 30.98 -9.10
C VAL A 313 -34.42 31.71 -10.43
N VAL A 314 -34.94 31.19 -11.54
CA VAL A 314 -34.81 31.83 -12.86
C VAL A 314 -35.46 33.22 -12.85
N SER A 315 -36.65 33.38 -12.26
CA SER A 315 -37.33 34.65 -12.14
C SER A 315 -36.53 35.69 -11.35
N THR A 316 -35.81 35.27 -10.30
CA THR A 316 -34.93 36.15 -9.51
C THR A 316 -33.74 36.67 -10.35
N TYR A 317 -33.25 35.92 -11.32
CA TYR A 317 -32.16 36.30 -12.18
C TYR A 317 -32.56 36.98 -13.48
N GLN A 318 -33.87 37.10 -13.75
CA GLN A 318 -34.43 37.77 -14.95
C GLN A 318 -34.01 39.24 -15.06
N PRO A 319 -34.04 40.07 -13.99
CA PRO A 319 -33.59 41.46 -14.08
C PRO A 319 -32.11 41.58 -14.45
N LEU A 320 -31.26 40.75 -13.85
CA LEU A 320 -29.82 40.73 -14.12
C LEU A 320 -29.52 40.35 -15.58
N ALA A 321 -30.25 39.37 -16.12
CA ALA A 321 -30.12 38.96 -17.51
C ALA A 321 -30.57 40.07 -18.47
N GLN A 322 -31.70 40.77 -18.14
CA GLN A 322 -32.20 41.89 -18.93
C GLN A 322 -31.24 43.08 -18.95
N GLU A 323 -30.67 43.45 -17.80
CA GLU A 323 -29.68 44.52 -17.68
C GLU A 323 -28.47 44.25 -18.59
N LYS A 324 -28.02 42.96 -18.66
CA LYS A 324 -26.92 42.52 -19.52
C LYS A 324 -27.34 42.31 -20.99
N GLY A 325 -28.62 42.41 -21.33
CA GLY A 325 -29.15 42.13 -22.65
C GLY A 325 -29.13 40.66 -23.05
N VAL A 326 -29.23 39.74 -22.08
CA VAL A 326 -29.21 38.31 -22.30
C VAL A 326 -30.61 37.74 -22.17
N MET A 327 -31.04 36.93 -23.14
CA MET A 327 -32.36 36.27 -23.08
C MET A 327 -32.27 35.05 -22.15
N LEU A 328 -33.04 35.06 -21.07
CA LEU A 328 -33.12 33.96 -20.09
C LEU A 328 -34.47 33.23 -20.22
N ALA A 329 -34.45 31.91 -20.36
CA ALA A 329 -35.66 31.10 -20.49
C ALA A 329 -35.50 29.74 -19.77
N TYR A 330 -36.63 29.11 -19.42
CA TYR A 330 -36.61 27.76 -18.88
C TYR A 330 -37.74 26.89 -19.46
N THR A 331 -37.53 25.57 -19.43
CA THR A 331 -38.51 24.56 -19.82
C THR A 331 -38.42 23.39 -18.83
N ILE A 332 -39.30 23.36 -17.85
CA ILE A 332 -39.38 22.33 -16.80
C ILE A 332 -40.73 21.64 -16.89
N PRO A 333 -40.83 20.40 -17.36
CA PRO A 333 -42.09 19.66 -17.39
C PRO A 333 -42.64 19.40 -15.97
N GLU A 334 -43.92 19.61 -15.75
CA GLU A 334 -44.56 19.38 -14.44
C GLU A 334 -44.61 17.88 -14.06
N GLY A 335 -44.63 17.01 -15.05
CA GLY A 335 -44.68 15.54 -14.85
C GLY A 335 -43.37 14.86 -14.46
N LEU A 336 -42.30 15.61 -14.18
CA LEU A 336 -41.03 15.01 -13.76
C LEU A 336 -41.15 14.41 -12.36
N PRO A 337 -40.51 13.22 -12.13
CA PRO A 337 -40.47 12.60 -10.81
C PRO A 337 -39.70 13.49 -9.80
N PRO A 338 -40.03 13.40 -8.51
CA PRO A 338 -39.29 14.12 -7.47
C PRO A 338 -37.86 13.58 -7.37
N ILE A 339 -36.91 14.47 -7.14
CA ILE A 339 -35.50 14.18 -6.93
C ILE A 339 -35.17 14.07 -5.45
N ALA A 340 -34.10 13.32 -5.12
CA ALA A 340 -33.57 13.25 -3.77
C ALA A 340 -32.56 14.38 -3.54
N CYS A 341 -33.03 15.52 -3.00
CA CYS A 341 -32.18 16.70 -2.77
C CYS A 341 -32.74 17.58 -1.66
N ILE A 342 -31.89 18.46 -1.11
CA ILE A 342 -32.31 19.53 -0.20
C ILE A 342 -32.63 20.79 -1.03
N ASN A 343 -33.71 21.49 -0.68
CA ASN A 343 -34.16 22.69 -1.41
C ASN A 343 -33.04 23.75 -1.53
N LEU A 344 -32.32 24.01 -0.44
CA LEU A 344 -31.22 24.97 -0.42
C LEU A 344 -30.10 24.56 -1.39
N TRP A 345 -29.75 23.28 -1.46
CA TRP A 345 -28.70 22.76 -2.34
C TRP A 345 -29.10 22.87 -3.81
N LEU A 346 -30.34 22.52 -4.14
CA LEU A 346 -30.83 22.66 -5.50
C LEU A 346 -30.82 24.14 -5.95
N LYS A 347 -31.28 25.04 -5.08
CA LYS A 347 -31.22 26.49 -5.34
C LYS A 347 -29.79 26.93 -5.62
N GLN A 348 -28.83 26.54 -4.80
CA GLN A 348 -27.42 26.92 -4.94
C GLN A 348 -26.79 26.36 -6.23
N ILE A 349 -27.10 25.12 -6.61
CA ILE A 349 -26.71 24.55 -7.89
C ILE A 349 -27.19 25.39 -9.07
N VAL A 350 -28.50 25.71 -9.08
CA VAL A 350 -29.11 26.46 -10.16
C VAL A 350 -28.55 27.89 -10.23
N ILE A 351 -28.41 28.55 -9.07
CA ILE A 351 -27.85 29.90 -8.94
C ILE A 351 -26.43 29.96 -9.55
N ASN A 352 -25.55 29.07 -9.15
CA ASN A 352 -24.16 29.04 -9.64
C ASN A 352 -24.07 28.84 -11.17
N LEU A 353 -24.92 27.94 -11.70
CA LEU A 353 -24.94 27.66 -13.14
C LEU A 353 -25.54 28.80 -13.93
N LEU A 354 -26.64 29.40 -13.45
CA LEU A 354 -27.29 30.58 -14.09
C LEU A 354 -26.38 31.80 -14.06
N HIS A 355 -25.78 32.10 -12.90
CA HIS A 355 -24.86 33.22 -12.76
C HIS A 355 -23.69 33.09 -13.75
N ASN A 356 -23.09 31.92 -13.88
CA ASN A 356 -22.03 31.67 -14.86
C ASN A 356 -22.56 31.82 -16.30
N GLY A 357 -23.71 31.23 -16.63
CA GLY A 357 -24.32 31.35 -17.95
C GLY A 357 -24.56 32.79 -18.35
N ILE A 358 -25.18 33.60 -17.47
CA ILE A 358 -25.46 35.04 -17.73
C ILE A 358 -24.11 35.79 -17.82
N LYS A 359 -23.17 35.53 -16.91
CA LYS A 359 -21.90 36.22 -16.83
C LYS A 359 -21.06 36.06 -18.11
N PHE A 360 -20.95 34.86 -18.65
CA PHE A 360 -20.08 34.56 -19.80
C PHE A 360 -20.82 34.66 -21.16
N THR A 361 -22.10 35.03 -21.16
CA THR A 361 -22.85 35.28 -22.38
C THR A 361 -22.78 36.78 -22.75
N PRO A 362 -22.39 37.16 -23.96
CA PRO A 362 -22.40 38.55 -24.41
C PRO A 362 -23.84 39.03 -24.60
N SER A 363 -24.02 40.37 -24.65
CA SER A 363 -25.31 40.98 -24.96
C SER A 363 -25.87 40.47 -26.30
N GLY A 364 -27.18 40.22 -26.34
CA GLY A 364 -27.84 39.55 -27.47
C GLY A 364 -27.83 38.02 -27.40
N GLY A 365 -27.05 37.44 -26.50
CA GLY A 365 -27.00 35.96 -26.31
C GLY A 365 -28.18 35.39 -25.53
N LYS A 366 -28.14 34.06 -25.35
CA LYS A 366 -29.23 33.29 -24.74
C LYS A 366 -28.71 32.35 -23.66
N VAL A 367 -29.47 32.25 -22.56
CA VAL A 367 -29.28 31.23 -21.52
C VAL A 367 -30.61 30.54 -21.31
N TRP A 368 -30.62 29.23 -21.30
CA TRP A 368 -31.83 28.48 -20.99
C TRP A 368 -31.59 27.27 -20.12
N VAL A 369 -32.61 26.97 -19.30
CA VAL A 369 -32.64 25.85 -18.38
C VAL A 369 -33.65 24.81 -18.86
N LYS A 370 -33.25 23.57 -19.04
CA LYS A 370 -34.15 22.46 -19.43
C LYS A 370 -34.04 21.33 -18.45
N ALA A 371 -35.14 20.65 -18.19
CA ALA A 371 -35.12 19.40 -17.43
C ALA A 371 -35.83 18.28 -18.19
N ARG A 372 -35.32 17.07 -18.04
CA ARG A 372 -35.92 15.85 -18.59
C ARG A 372 -35.61 14.65 -17.68
N GLN A 373 -36.45 13.66 -17.73
CA GLN A 373 -36.13 12.37 -17.09
C GLN A 373 -35.16 11.59 -17.95
N GLN A 374 -34.14 11.01 -17.31
CA GLN A 374 -33.16 10.13 -17.93
C GLN A 374 -32.96 8.92 -17.02
N ASP A 375 -33.57 7.79 -17.36
CA ASP A 375 -33.52 6.53 -16.59
C ASP A 375 -33.88 6.72 -15.11
N LYS A 376 -32.88 6.57 -14.21
CA LYS A 376 -33.03 6.69 -12.75
C LYS A 376 -32.71 8.09 -12.23
N PHE A 377 -32.50 9.04 -13.13
CA PHE A 377 -32.10 10.41 -12.82
C PHE A 377 -33.04 11.40 -13.50
N VAL A 378 -33.08 12.60 -12.98
CA VAL A 378 -33.58 13.77 -13.68
C VAL A 378 -32.36 14.59 -14.11
N GLU A 379 -32.27 14.85 -15.41
CA GLU A 379 -31.25 15.74 -15.96
C GLU A 379 -31.76 17.16 -15.95
N LEU A 380 -30.98 18.07 -15.38
CA LEU A 380 -31.13 19.50 -15.47
C LEU A 380 -29.99 20.07 -16.32
N GLU A 381 -30.27 20.59 -17.51
CA GLU A 381 -29.30 21.19 -18.41
C GLU A 381 -29.41 22.72 -18.33
N VAL A 382 -28.28 23.40 -18.07
CA VAL A 382 -28.14 24.85 -18.20
C VAL A 382 -27.22 25.10 -19.38
N ARG A 383 -27.75 25.78 -20.41
CA ARG A 383 -27.01 26.05 -21.65
C ARG A 383 -26.93 27.52 -21.93
N ASP A 384 -25.80 27.98 -22.36
CA ASP A 384 -25.50 29.34 -22.79
C ASP A 384 -24.98 29.40 -24.22
N THR A 385 -25.07 30.59 -24.86
CA THR A 385 -24.47 30.93 -26.13
C THR A 385 -23.28 31.87 -25.93
N GLY A 386 -22.53 31.65 -24.85
CA GLY A 386 -21.43 32.50 -24.45
C GLY A 386 -20.12 32.20 -25.17
N VAL A 387 -19.05 32.68 -24.59
CA VAL A 387 -17.69 32.57 -25.14
C VAL A 387 -17.18 31.12 -25.24
N GLY A 388 -17.81 30.19 -24.51
CA GLY A 388 -17.42 28.81 -24.45
C GLY A 388 -16.12 28.58 -23.65
N ILE A 389 -15.69 27.33 -23.59
CA ILE A 389 -14.54 26.87 -22.77
C ILE A 389 -13.59 26.09 -23.69
N ALA A 390 -12.30 26.40 -23.60
CA ALA A 390 -11.28 25.70 -24.36
C ALA A 390 -11.12 24.25 -23.84
N ALA A 391 -10.80 23.30 -24.73
CA ALA A 391 -10.70 21.88 -24.38
C ALA A 391 -9.66 21.59 -23.27
N GLN A 392 -8.58 22.37 -23.21
CA GLN A 392 -7.53 22.25 -22.19
C GLN A 392 -7.99 22.68 -20.79
N ASP A 393 -9.05 23.49 -20.69
CA ASP A 393 -9.58 24.03 -19.44
C ASP A 393 -10.71 23.14 -18.88
N LEU A 394 -11.42 22.39 -19.73
CA LEU A 394 -12.55 21.55 -19.34
C LEU A 394 -12.27 20.62 -18.15
N PRO A 395 -11.09 19.94 -18.04
CA PRO A 395 -10.81 19.10 -16.89
C PRO A 395 -10.63 19.86 -15.58
N LYS A 396 -10.35 21.18 -15.64
CA LYS A 396 -9.95 22.01 -14.50
C LYS A 396 -11.04 22.95 -14.00
N ILE A 397 -12.13 23.15 -14.76
CA ILE A 397 -13.17 24.13 -14.39
C ILE A 397 -13.89 23.82 -13.09
N PHE A 398 -13.79 22.58 -12.59
CA PHE A 398 -14.35 22.15 -11.30
C PHE A 398 -13.33 22.27 -10.15
N ASP A 399 -12.07 22.60 -10.46
CA ASP A 399 -11.05 22.82 -9.43
C ASP A 399 -11.35 24.12 -8.68
N ARG A 400 -11.09 24.16 -7.38
CA ARG A 400 -11.29 25.34 -6.54
C ARG A 400 -10.37 26.47 -6.99
N PHE A 401 -10.89 27.69 -7.11
CA PHE A 401 -10.20 28.93 -7.57
C PHE A 401 -9.71 28.86 -9.01
N TYR A 402 -10.06 27.85 -9.78
CA TYR A 402 -9.67 27.76 -11.17
C TYR A 402 -10.43 28.79 -12.01
N ARG A 403 -9.72 29.50 -12.89
CA ARG A 403 -10.26 30.48 -13.83
C ARG A 403 -9.59 30.25 -15.18
N ALA A 404 -10.39 30.01 -16.21
CA ALA A 404 -9.89 29.98 -17.58
C ALA A 404 -9.36 31.37 -17.95
N ARG A 405 -8.14 31.43 -18.47
CA ARG A 405 -7.52 32.71 -18.91
C ARG A 405 -8.24 33.22 -20.15
N GLN A 406 -9.28 34.00 -19.95
CA GLN A 406 -9.85 34.83 -21.01
C GLN A 406 -9.78 36.28 -20.57
N ASN A 407 -9.36 37.12 -21.53
CA ASN A 407 -9.12 38.57 -21.39
C ASN A 407 -10.32 39.25 -20.73
N GLY A 408 -10.11 39.91 -19.60
CA GLY A 408 -11.09 40.82 -19.05
C GLY A 408 -11.26 40.73 -17.55
N GLU A 409 -11.68 41.83 -16.98
CA GLU A 409 -11.95 42.12 -15.56
C GLU A 409 -13.06 41.27 -14.91
N ASP A 410 -13.30 40.05 -15.38
CA ASP A 410 -14.41 39.21 -14.91
C ASP A 410 -14.22 38.75 -13.49
N SER A 411 -14.92 39.43 -12.62
CA SER A 411 -15.02 39.22 -11.19
C SER A 411 -15.66 37.89 -10.85
N GLY A 412 -14.93 36.97 -10.19
CA GLY A 412 -15.49 35.77 -9.60
C GLY A 412 -14.40 34.92 -8.93
N ALA A 413 -14.73 34.35 -7.79
CA ALA A 413 -13.78 33.61 -6.94
C ALA A 413 -13.30 32.24 -7.50
N GLY A 414 -13.90 31.76 -8.60
CA GLY A 414 -13.59 30.42 -9.13
C GLY A 414 -14.06 29.26 -8.23
N LEU A 415 -15.06 29.54 -7.35
CA LEU A 415 -15.60 28.54 -6.42
C LEU A 415 -16.96 27.97 -6.83
N GLY A 416 -17.72 28.66 -7.71
CA GLY A 416 -19.10 28.30 -8.02
C GLY A 416 -19.28 26.88 -8.57
N LEU A 417 -18.46 26.46 -9.53
CA LEU A 417 -18.55 25.12 -10.11
C LEU A 417 -18.06 24.01 -9.15
N SER A 418 -17.06 24.28 -8.33
CA SER A 418 -16.63 23.35 -7.28
C SER A 418 -17.68 23.14 -6.20
N ILE A 419 -18.44 24.21 -5.84
CA ILE A 419 -19.61 24.11 -4.94
C ILE A 419 -20.68 23.22 -5.58
N VAL A 420 -21.01 23.44 -6.85
CA VAL A 420 -22.00 22.61 -7.57
C VAL A 420 -21.60 21.14 -7.53
N GLN A 421 -20.34 20.83 -7.82
CA GLN A 421 -19.82 19.46 -7.81
C GLN A 421 -19.92 18.82 -6.41
N GLN A 422 -19.55 19.54 -5.35
CA GLN A 422 -19.64 19.03 -3.96
C GLN A 422 -21.10 18.78 -3.53
N LEU A 423 -22.01 19.68 -3.85
CA LEU A 423 -23.42 19.50 -3.55
C LEU A 423 -24.01 18.28 -4.27
N LEU A 424 -23.63 18.09 -5.53
CA LEU A 424 -24.08 16.93 -6.32
C LEU A 424 -23.55 15.62 -5.79
N ILE A 425 -22.28 15.56 -5.41
CA ILE A 425 -21.70 14.35 -4.76
C ILE A 425 -22.51 13.97 -3.52
N ARG A 426 -22.92 14.95 -2.69
CA ARG A 426 -23.74 14.71 -1.50
C ARG A 426 -25.16 14.28 -1.80
N CYS A 427 -25.71 14.70 -2.92
CA CYS A 427 -27.03 14.25 -3.40
C CYS A 427 -26.95 12.88 -4.13
N GLY A 428 -25.78 12.31 -4.34
CA GLY A 428 -25.59 11.13 -5.20
C GLY A 428 -25.80 11.43 -6.69
N GLY A 429 -25.65 12.69 -7.09
CA GLY A 429 -25.74 13.17 -8.45
C GLY A 429 -24.37 13.36 -9.12
N SER A 430 -24.38 13.90 -10.33
CA SER A 430 -23.16 14.24 -11.07
C SER A 430 -23.36 15.42 -12.00
N ILE A 431 -22.25 16.05 -12.42
CA ILE A 431 -22.24 17.12 -13.41
C ILE A 431 -21.30 16.78 -14.55
N SER A 432 -21.70 17.15 -15.75
CA SER A 432 -20.88 17.08 -16.95
C SER A 432 -21.00 18.38 -17.75
N VAL A 433 -20.01 18.64 -18.61
CA VAL A 433 -19.97 19.85 -19.43
C VAL A 433 -19.64 19.51 -20.87
N ARG A 434 -20.33 20.17 -21.80
CA ARG A 434 -19.99 20.20 -23.22
C ARG A 434 -19.86 21.64 -23.63
N SER A 435 -18.70 22.02 -24.16
CA SER A 435 -18.44 23.40 -24.56
C SER A 435 -17.45 23.45 -25.71
N ARG A 436 -17.58 24.49 -26.55
CA ARG A 436 -16.61 24.86 -27.57
C ARG A 436 -16.43 26.36 -27.57
N PRO A 437 -15.20 26.85 -27.79
CA PRO A 437 -14.94 28.29 -27.94
C PRO A 437 -15.89 28.94 -28.98
N ALA A 438 -16.51 30.05 -28.61
CA ALA A 438 -17.48 30.82 -29.38
C ALA A 438 -18.82 30.11 -29.71
N GLU A 439 -19.05 28.88 -29.25
CA GLU A 439 -20.35 28.18 -29.41
C GLU A 439 -21.14 28.14 -28.11
N GLY A 440 -20.58 28.57 -26.97
CA GLY A 440 -21.16 28.49 -25.65
C GLY A 440 -20.91 27.19 -24.92
N SER A 441 -21.62 27.00 -23.80
CA SER A 441 -21.46 25.84 -22.93
C SER A 441 -22.80 25.22 -22.56
N ALA A 442 -22.82 23.92 -22.31
CA ALA A 442 -23.97 23.18 -21.78
C ALA A 442 -23.50 22.35 -20.58
N PHE A 443 -24.00 22.70 -19.41
CA PHE A 443 -23.78 22.00 -18.16
C PHE A 443 -24.99 21.09 -17.91
N SER A 444 -24.73 19.76 -17.84
CA SER A 444 -25.75 18.75 -17.56
C SER A 444 -25.55 18.19 -16.15
N VAL A 445 -26.53 18.40 -15.31
CA VAL A 445 -26.61 17.94 -13.91
C VAL A 445 -27.56 16.76 -13.84
N LEU A 446 -27.09 15.61 -13.33
CA LEU A 446 -27.90 14.43 -13.08
C LEU A 446 -28.22 14.34 -11.58
N LEU A 447 -29.52 14.35 -11.25
CA LEU A 447 -30.03 14.26 -9.90
C LEU A 447 -30.79 12.95 -9.73
N PRO A 448 -30.55 12.15 -8.70
CA PRO A 448 -31.22 10.87 -8.50
C PRO A 448 -32.71 11.10 -8.19
N ILE A 449 -33.57 10.26 -8.78
CA ILE A 449 -34.99 10.25 -8.47
C ILE A 449 -35.17 9.74 -7.04
N TYR A 450 -35.98 10.46 -6.26
CA TYR A 450 -36.34 10.03 -4.92
C TYR A 450 -37.18 8.74 -5.00
N ARG A 451 -36.68 7.68 -4.33
CA ARG A 451 -37.41 6.42 -4.20
C ARG A 451 -37.99 6.34 -2.80
N LEU A 452 -39.29 6.12 -2.73
CA LEU A 452 -40.00 5.79 -1.50
C LEU A 452 -39.52 4.48 -0.93
#